data_0e022dbb882792b38523eeeb8c9a1f7f
#
_entry.id   0e022dbb882792b38523eeeb8c9a1f7f
#
_cell.length_a   1.000
_cell.length_b   1.000
_cell.length_c   1.000
_cell.angle_alpha   90.00
_cell.angle_beta   90.00
_cell.angle_gamma   90.00
#
_symmetry.space_group_name_H-M   'P 1'
#
loop_
_entity.id
_entity.type
_entity.pdbx_description
1 polymer ?
#
loop_
_entity_poly.entity_id
_entity_poly.type
_entity_poly.pdbx_seq_one_letter_code
_entity_poly.pdbx_strand_id
1 'polypeptide(L)'
;MDLEAPAAHGSADAAVAARVAVLDRARLRSEFARQDAFLYLDEFLPKDLAGRVADCARALVPEINRNYLPGHKQGGSVSRHTIDEKAPLIAELYRSKALVGFLETLTGDKLLPSPDDDPHAYALYYYTKPGDHIGWHYDTSYYDGRRYTLLFGVIDDSTSRLDYTLHTRNPAVPDEPGSVQIAHGGIVFFDGDKLRHRVTPLGENEIRVSLTFEYVTDPGMRPWKRFVSNMKDAIAYFGFRQVFKQTAARRSPRS
;
A
#
# COMPACT_ATOMS: atom_id res chain seq x y z
N MET A 1 -43.74 6.42 1.23
CA MET A 1 -42.55 5.81 0.61
C MET A 1 -41.37 6.33 1.42
N ASP A 2 -41.11 5.61 2.54
CA ASP A 2 -40.10 6.00 3.51
C ASP A 2 -38.74 5.74 2.91
N LEU A 3 -37.98 6.80 2.69
CA LEU A 3 -36.56 6.71 2.37
C LEU A 3 -35.85 6.28 3.66
N GLU A 4 -35.53 4.98 3.75
CA GLU A 4 -34.63 4.48 4.78
C GLU A 4 -33.35 5.33 4.77
N ALA A 5 -33.06 5.98 5.89
CA ALA A 5 -31.79 6.67 6.09
C ALA A 5 -30.66 5.65 5.91
N PRO A 6 -29.57 5.96 5.18
CA PRO A 6 -28.46 5.05 5.03
C PRO A 6 -27.94 4.68 6.41
N ALA A 7 -27.82 3.37 6.68
CA ALA A 7 -27.28 2.84 7.91
C ALA A 7 -25.96 3.55 8.21
N ALA A 8 -25.84 4.10 9.43
CA ALA A 8 -24.60 4.76 9.86
C ALA A 8 -23.49 3.69 9.92
N HIS A 9 -22.73 3.58 8.85
CA HIS A 9 -21.57 2.69 8.82
C HIS A 9 -20.57 3.15 9.89
N GLY A 10 -20.17 2.24 10.79
CA GLY A 10 -19.14 2.52 11.77
C GLY A 10 -17.84 3.04 11.13
N SER A 11 -17.03 3.80 11.88
CA SER A 11 -15.75 4.31 11.37
C SER A 11 -14.82 3.16 10.98
N ALA A 12 -13.92 3.42 10.03
CA ALA A 12 -12.91 2.43 9.63
C ALA A 12 -12.06 1.99 10.83
N ASP A 13 -11.74 2.91 11.73
CA ASP A 13 -10.97 2.63 12.95
C ASP A 13 -11.70 1.64 13.89
N ALA A 14 -13.00 1.83 14.11
CA ALA A 14 -13.80 0.93 14.95
C ALA A 14 -13.90 -0.49 14.33
N ALA A 15 -14.08 -0.58 13.02
CA ALA A 15 -14.14 -1.85 12.31
C ALA A 15 -12.80 -2.63 12.41
N VAL A 16 -11.68 -1.92 12.22
CA VAL A 16 -10.34 -2.49 12.38
C VAL A 16 -10.08 -2.87 13.84
N ALA A 17 -10.47 -2.04 14.81
CA ALA A 17 -10.31 -2.32 16.23
C ALA A 17 -11.03 -3.63 16.63
N ALA A 18 -12.26 -3.81 16.18
CA ALA A 18 -13.03 -5.03 16.43
C ALA A 18 -12.34 -6.27 15.83
N ARG A 19 -11.77 -6.15 14.62
CA ARG A 19 -11.03 -7.24 13.99
C ARG A 19 -9.74 -7.57 14.74
N VAL A 20 -8.96 -6.56 15.11
CA VAL A 20 -7.68 -6.73 15.83
C VAL A 20 -7.90 -7.34 17.23
N ALA A 21 -9.03 -7.05 17.88
CA ALA A 21 -9.35 -7.57 19.19
C ALA A 21 -9.46 -9.12 19.25
N VAL A 22 -9.79 -9.76 18.11
CA VAL A 22 -9.95 -11.22 18.03
C VAL A 22 -8.71 -11.93 17.47
N LEU A 23 -7.65 -11.21 17.11
CA LEU A 23 -6.41 -11.78 16.60
C LEU A 23 -5.46 -12.19 17.73
N ASP A 24 -4.80 -13.33 17.58
CA ASP A 24 -3.67 -13.71 18.42
C ASP A 24 -2.42 -12.91 18.05
N ARG A 25 -2.32 -11.71 18.59
CA ARG A 25 -1.24 -10.76 18.29
C ARG A 25 0.15 -11.29 18.67
N ALA A 26 0.26 -12.10 19.73
CA ALA A 26 1.52 -12.66 20.17
C ALA A 26 2.05 -13.69 19.16
N ARG A 27 1.17 -14.58 18.68
CA ARG A 27 1.49 -15.53 17.61
C ARG A 27 1.88 -14.81 16.32
N LEU A 28 1.09 -13.80 15.90
CA LEU A 28 1.36 -13.05 14.66
C LEU A 28 2.67 -12.28 14.72
N ARG A 29 3.02 -11.69 15.88
CA ARG A 29 4.31 -11.04 16.10
C ARG A 29 5.47 -12.05 15.94
N SER A 30 5.34 -13.22 16.54
CA SER A 30 6.34 -14.29 16.44
C SER A 30 6.50 -14.76 14.99
N GLU A 31 5.39 -14.89 14.27
CA GLU A 31 5.37 -15.27 12.86
C GLU A 31 6.04 -14.22 11.97
N PHE A 32 5.69 -12.92 12.16
CA PHE A 32 6.30 -11.80 11.46
C PHE A 32 7.83 -11.78 11.65
N ALA A 33 8.30 -11.95 12.89
CA ALA A 33 9.73 -11.97 13.18
C ALA A 33 10.44 -13.18 12.55
N ARG A 34 9.84 -14.37 12.60
CA ARG A 34 10.38 -15.61 12.04
C ARG A 34 10.49 -15.55 10.50
N GLN A 35 9.57 -14.84 9.85
CA GLN A 35 9.53 -14.66 8.39
C GLN A 35 10.29 -13.39 7.93
N ASP A 36 11.34 -12.99 8.64
CA ASP A 36 12.19 -11.84 8.30
C ASP A 36 11.40 -10.54 8.07
N ALA A 37 10.47 -10.26 8.97
CA ALA A 37 9.56 -9.12 8.90
C ALA A 37 8.57 -9.17 7.72
N PHE A 38 7.98 -10.34 7.49
CA PHE A 38 6.89 -10.57 6.54
C PHE A 38 5.70 -11.23 7.24
N LEU A 39 4.49 -10.80 6.91
CA LEU A 39 3.24 -11.42 7.36
C LEU A 39 2.16 -11.33 6.29
N TYR A 40 1.50 -12.45 6.01
CA TYR A 40 0.28 -12.52 5.22
C TYR A 40 -0.90 -12.88 6.14
N LEU A 41 -1.98 -12.13 6.06
CA LEU A 41 -3.25 -12.45 6.70
C LEU A 41 -4.36 -12.42 5.67
N ASP A 42 -5.05 -13.53 5.54
CA ASP A 42 -6.28 -13.58 4.79
C ASP A 42 -7.43 -12.94 5.58
N GLU A 43 -8.42 -12.36 4.88
CA GLU A 43 -9.62 -11.77 5.49
C GLU A 43 -9.35 -10.82 6.68
N PHE A 44 -8.33 -9.96 6.57
CA PHE A 44 -8.02 -9.00 7.65
C PHE A 44 -9.07 -7.90 7.76
N LEU A 45 -9.48 -7.27 6.66
CA LEU A 45 -10.56 -6.28 6.71
C LEU A 45 -11.91 -6.96 6.88
N PRO A 46 -12.78 -6.48 7.80
CA PRO A 46 -14.17 -6.92 7.84
C PRO A 46 -14.86 -6.73 6.47
N LYS A 47 -15.72 -7.66 6.09
CA LYS A 47 -16.32 -7.72 4.74
C LYS A 47 -16.98 -6.40 4.29
N ASP A 48 -17.71 -5.74 5.21
CA ASP A 48 -18.32 -4.43 4.92
C ASP A 48 -17.27 -3.37 4.60
N LEU A 49 -16.22 -3.25 5.41
CA LEU A 49 -15.14 -2.29 5.19
C LEU A 49 -14.36 -2.61 3.90
N ALA A 50 -14.06 -3.88 3.65
CA ALA A 50 -13.41 -4.32 2.42
C ALA A 50 -14.25 -3.97 1.19
N GLY A 51 -15.57 -4.19 1.23
CA GLY A 51 -16.52 -3.82 0.18
C GLY A 51 -16.51 -2.31 -0.09
N ARG A 52 -16.56 -1.48 0.94
CA ARG A 52 -16.51 -0.01 0.82
C ARG A 52 -15.18 0.48 0.23
N VAL A 53 -14.05 -0.14 0.60
CA VAL A 53 -12.74 0.16 -0.01
C VAL A 53 -12.73 -0.22 -1.49
N ALA A 54 -13.32 -1.35 -1.85
CA ALA A 54 -13.46 -1.76 -3.25
C ALA A 54 -14.36 -0.80 -4.06
N ASP A 55 -15.44 -0.29 -3.46
CA ASP A 55 -16.29 0.72 -4.11
C ASP A 55 -15.55 2.03 -4.33
N CYS A 56 -14.74 2.48 -3.37
CA CYS A 56 -13.83 3.61 -3.57
C CYS A 56 -12.87 3.37 -4.76
N ALA A 57 -12.28 2.18 -4.85
CA ALA A 57 -11.39 1.84 -5.95
C ALA A 57 -12.12 1.82 -7.30
N ARG A 58 -13.35 1.30 -7.37
CA ARG A 58 -14.17 1.35 -8.60
C ARG A 58 -14.50 2.77 -9.02
N ALA A 59 -14.86 3.64 -8.07
CA ALA A 59 -15.15 5.05 -8.33
C ALA A 59 -13.94 5.83 -8.86
N LEU A 60 -12.72 5.40 -8.51
CA LEU A 60 -11.47 6.02 -8.93
C LEU A 60 -10.91 5.53 -10.28
N VAL A 61 -11.58 4.59 -10.97
CA VAL A 61 -11.15 4.11 -12.29
C VAL A 61 -10.91 5.23 -13.31
N PRO A 62 -11.74 6.30 -13.39
CA PRO A 62 -11.49 7.41 -14.32
C PRO A 62 -10.20 8.20 -14.02
N GLU A 63 -9.65 8.08 -12.82
CA GLU A 63 -8.46 8.81 -12.36
C GLU A 63 -7.16 8.01 -12.56
N ILE A 64 -7.23 6.83 -13.15
CA ILE A 64 -6.06 5.95 -13.33
C ILE A 64 -5.04 6.61 -14.26
N ASN A 65 -3.82 6.79 -13.74
CA ASN A 65 -2.65 7.11 -14.54
C ASN A 65 -1.93 5.81 -14.93
N ARG A 66 -1.88 5.54 -16.24
CA ARG A 66 -1.17 4.36 -16.76
C ARG A 66 0.32 4.66 -16.86
N ASN A 67 1.13 3.76 -16.32
CA ASN A 67 2.58 3.85 -16.33
C ASN A 67 3.18 2.62 -17.00
N TYR A 68 4.22 2.86 -17.77
CA TYR A 68 5.02 1.82 -18.41
C TYR A 68 6.50 2.14 -18.25
N LEU A 69 7.22 1.24 -17.61
CA LEU A 69 8.67 1.25 -17.51
C LEU A 69 9.19 -0.08 -18.09
N PRO A 70 9.82 -0.08 -19.28
CA PRO A 70 10.22 -1.30 -19.97
C PRO A 70 10.99 -2.26 -19.05
N GLY A 71 10.57 -3.53 -19.02
CA GLY A 71 11.20 -4.59 -18.23
C GLY A 71 11.01 -4.50 -16.71
N HIS A 72 10.30 -3.47 -16.21
CA HIS A 72 10.13 -3.30 -14.78
C HIS A 72 8.66 -3.16 -14.34
N LYS A 73 7.85 -2.33 -14.99
CA LYS A 73 6.49 -2.06 -14.55
C LYS A 73 5.57 -1.73 -15.72
N GLN A 74 4.39 -2.34 -15.69
CA GLN A 74 3.25 -1.95 -16.51
C GLN A 74 2.00 -2.01 -15.63
N GLY A 75 1.19 -0.95 -15.63
CA GLY A 75 -0.01 -0.91 -14.82
C GLY A 75 -0.59 0.49 -14.68
N GLY A 76 -1.61 0.64 -13.87
CA GLY A 76 -2.22 1.91 -13.52
C GLY A 76 -2.00 2.26 -12.06
N SER A 77 -2.07 3.53 -11.71
CA SER A 77 -2.07 3.96 -10.32
C SER A 77 -2.90 5.21 -10.11
N VAL A 78 -3.45 5.34 -8.89
CA VAL A 78 -4.08 6.56 -8.38
C VAL A 78 -3.33 6.98 -7.13
N SER A 79 -2.83 8.21 -7.12
CA SER A 79 -2.00 8.74 -6.04
C SER A 79 -2.80 9.18 -4.84
N ARG A 80 -2.12 9.31 -3.68
CA ARG A 80 -2.64 9.86 -2.44
C ARG A 80 -3.48 11.13 -2.65
N HIS A 81 -3.00 12.10 -3.43
CA HIS A 81 -3.70 13.39 -3.58
C HIS A 81 -5.11 13.23 -4.16
N THR A 82 -5.28 12.35 -5.15
CA THR A 82 -6.60 12.05 -5.73
C THR A 82 -7.45 11.24 -4.75
N ILE A 83 -6.83 10.32 -3.99
CA ILE A 83 -7.51 9.53 -2.96
C ILE A 83 -8.03 10.43 -1.84
N ASP A 84 -7.23 11.38 -1.34
CA ASP A 84 -7.64 12.34 -0.30
C ASP A 84 -8.87 13.14 -0.72
N GLU A 85 -8.93 13.54 -1.99
CA GLU A 85 -10.03 14.32 -2.53
C GLU A 85 -11.30 13.50 -2.75
N LYS A 86 -11.17 12.27 -3.27
CA LYS A 86 -12.30 11.51 -3.84
C LYS A 86 -12.67 10.23 -3.07
N ALA A 87 -11.81 9.75 -2.19
CA ALA A 87 -12.00 8.53 -1.41
C ALA A 87 -11.52 8.67 0.04
N PRO A 88 -12.10 9.58 0.83
CA PRO A 88 -11.64 9.90 2.19
C PRO A 88 -11.63 8.70 3.14
N LEU A 89 -12.44 7.67 2.89
CA LEU A 89 -12.42 6.41 3.63
C LEU A 89 -11.04 5.75 3.63
N ILE A 90 -10.31 5.79 2.51
CA ILE A 90 -8.96 5.21 2.41
C ILE A 90 -7.98 6.02 3.27
N ALA A 91 -8.09 7.36 3.26
CA ALA A 91 -7.28 8.22 4.11
C ALA A 91 -7.61 8.04 5.61
N GLU A 92 -8.88 7.79 5.94
CA GLU A 92 -9.30 7.43 7.31
C GLU A 92 -8.68 6.09 7.74
N LEU A 93 -8.74 5.06 6.89
CA LEU A 93 -8.14 3.76 7.15
C LEU A 93 -6.62 3.86 7.34
N TYR A 94 -5.92 4.65 6.51
CA TYR A 94 -4.48 4.90 6.66
C TYR A 94 -4.13 5.51 8.01
N ARG A 95 -4.97 6.41 8.54
CA ARG A 95 -4.77 7.09 9.83
C ARG A 95 -5.39 6.33 11.02
N SER A 96 -5.96 5.14 10.80
CA SER A 96 -6.58 4.34 11.84
C SER A 96 -5.60 4.01 12.96
N LYS A 97 -5.93 4.42 14.19
CA LYS A 97 -5.11 4.14 15.38
C LYS A 97 -5.07 2.64 15.69
N ALA A 98 -6.17 1.95 15.43
CA ALA A 98 -6.27 0.51 15.62
C ALA A 98 -5.35 -0.24 14.64
N LEU A 99 -5.31 0.19 13.37
CA LEU A 99 -4.42 -0.38 12.37
C LEU A 99 -2.96 -0.13 12.74
N VAL A 100 -2.58 1.13 12.95
CA VAL A 100 -1.19 1.50 13.29
C VAL A 100 -0.74 0.78 14.56
N GLY A 101 -1.55 0.76 15.63
CA GLY A 101 -1.23 0.06 16.88
C GLY A 101 -1.08 -1.45 16.71
N PHE A 102 -1.85 -2.06 15.80
CA PHE A 102 -1.66 -3.48 15.44
C PHE A 102 -0.29 -3.69 14.76
N LEU A 103 0.06 -2.87 13.76
CA LEU A 103 1.34 -2.96 13.06
C LEU A 103 2.53 -2.70 14.00
N GLU A 104 2.41 -1.73 14.92
CA GLU A 104 3.39 -1.48 15.99
C GLU A 104 3.59 -2.70 16.90
N THR A 105 2.50 -3.44 17.18
CA THR A 105 2.60 -4.68 17.96
C THR A 105 3.42 -5.75 17.22
N LEU A 106 3.29 -5.85 15.90
CA LEU A 106 4.04 -6.81 15.08
C LEU A 106 5.52 -6.45 15.00
N THR A 107 5.83 -5.18 14.72
CA THR A 107 7.20 -4.70 14.50
C THR A 107 7.98 -4.50 15.81
N GLY A 108 7.29 -4.10 16.88
CA GLY A 108 7.90 -3.59 18.10
C GLY A 108 8.45 -2.15 17.95
N ASP A 109 8.28 -1.54 16.80
CA ASP A 109 8.69 -0.17 16.49
C ASP A 109 7.49 0.79 16.61
N LYS A 110 7.75 2.05 16.91
CA LYS A 110 6.79 3.13 16.72
C LYS A 110 6.66 3.45 15.24
N LEU A 111 5.43 3.47 14.73
CA LEU A 111 5.15 3.74 13.33
C LEU A 111 4.52 5.12 13.16
N LEU A 112 5.02 5.86 12.20
CA LEU A 112 4.55 7.19 11.84
C LEU A 112 4.04 7.16 10.38
N PRO A 113 3.01 7.95 10.06
CA PRO A 113 2.65 8.20 8.67
C PRO A 113 3.85 8.78 7.91
N SER A 114 3.98 8.43 6.63
CA SER A 114 4.88 9.14 5.73
C SER A 114 4.52 10.64 5.68
N PRO A 115 5.50 11.54 5.43
CA PRO A 115 5.25 12.98 5.34
C PRO A 115 4.10 13.35 4.43
N ASP A 116 3.42 14.47 4.74
CA ASP A 116 2.22 14.89 3.99
C ASP A 116 2.48 15.22 2.52
N ASP A 117 3.70 15.52 2.15
CA ASP A 117 4.14 15.77 0.79
C ASP A 117 4.68 14.53 0.08
N ASP A 118 4.67 13.34 0.72
CA ASP A 118 5.03 12.09 0.07
C ASP A 118 3.84 11.52 -0.73
N PRO A 119 3.91 11.48 -2.06
CA PRO A 119 2.86 10.93 -2.90
C PRO A 119 2.71 9.41 -2.75
N HIS A 120 3.70 8.75 -2.16
CA HIS A 120 3.73 7.29 -1.95
C HIS A 120 3.21 6.86 -0.58
N ALA A 121 2.82 7.78 0.31
CA ALA A 121 2.26 7.42 1.61
C ALA A 121 1.15 6.37 1.50
N TYR A 122 0.33 6.48 0.46
CA TYR A 122 -0.62 5.46 0.00
C TYR A 122 -1.02 5.65 -1.46
N ALA A 123 -1.30 4.55 -2.14
CA ALA A 123 -1.71 4.54 -3.53
C ALA A 123 -2.56 3.30 -3.86
N LEU A 124 -3.45 3.44 -4.83
CA LEU A 124 -4.11 2.31 -5.48
C LEU A 124 -3.35 1.93 -6.73
N TYR A 125 -3.08 0.65 -6.90
CA TYR A 125 -2.46 0.06 -8.09
C TYR A 125 -3.46 -0.81 -8.83
N TYR A 126 -3.61 -0.54 -10.12
CA TYR A 126 -4.57 -1.18 -11.00
C TYR A 126 -3.85 -2.01 -12.06
N TYR A 127 -4.09 -3.29 -12.06
CA TYR A 127 -3.68 -4.24 -13.09
C TYR A 127 -4.96 -4.62 -13.81
N THR A 128 -5.17 -4.09 -15.03
CA THR A 128 -6.43 -4.16 -15.77
C THR A 128 -6.25 -4.52 -17.23
N LYS A 129 -5.02 -4.75 -17.65
CA LYS A 129 -4.70 -5.19 -19.01
C LYS A 129 -3.77 -6.39 -18.95
N PRO A 130 -3.89 -7.33 -19.89
CA PRO A 130 -2.99 -8.46 -19.98
C PRO A 130 -1.53 -8.02 -19.96
N GLY A 131 -0.72 -8.71 -19.16
CA GLY A 131 0.68 -8.38 -18.98
C GLY A 131 0.98 -7.26 -17.97
N ASP A 132 -0.02 -6.63 -17.34
CA ASP A 132 0.22 -5.68 -16.25
C ASP A 132 0.95 -6.37 -15.09
N HIS A 133 2.07 -5.80 -14.65
CA HIS A 133 2.96 -6.40 -13.65
C HIS A 133 3.86 -5.37 -12.96
N ILE A 134 4.54 -5.78 -11.90
CA ILE A 134 5.74 -5.12 -11.36
C ILE A 134 6.84 -6.16 -11.25
N GLY A 135 8.01 -5.88 -11.83
CA GLY A 135 9.18 -6.73 -11.76
C GLY A 135 9.80 -6.82 -10.36
N TRP A 136 10.82 -7.65 -10.18
CA TRP A 136 11.51 -7.83 -8.92
C TRP A 136 12.11 -6.52 -8.39
N HIS A 137 11.77 -6.15 -7.16
CA HIS A 137 12.25 -4.94 -6.48
C HIS A 137 12.22 -5.07 -4.96
N TYR A 138 12.73 -4.05 -4.30
CA TYR A 138 12.55 -3.75 -2.87
C TYR A 138 11.86 -2.39 -2.76
N ASP A 139 11.03 -2.22 -1.74
CA ASP A 139 10.45 -0.91 -1.40
C ASP A 139 11.45 -0.12 -0.52
N THR A 140 12.60 0.20 -1.12
CA THR A 140 13.73 0.79 -0.40
C THR A 140 13.37 2.12 0.24
N SER A 141 13.71 2.27 1.53
CA SER A 141 13.48 3.50 2.28
C SER A 141 14.39 4.64 1.82
N TYR A 142 13.79 5.79 1.53
CA TYR A 142 14.51 7.07 1.38
C TYR A 142 14.59 7.85 2.68
N TYR A 143 13.88 7.40 3.71
CA TYR A 143 13.86 7.97 5.05
C TYR A 143 15.06 7.50 5.86
N ASP A 144 15.33 8.18 6.96
CA ASP A 144 16.43 7.79 7.88
C ASP A 144 16.03 6.57 8.71
N GLY A 145 14.72 6.35 8.93
CA GLY A 145 14.16 5.16 9.56
C GLY A 145 13.84 4.02 8.61
N ARG A 146 13.33 2.92 9.18
CA ARG A 146 12.79 1.80 8.41
C ARG A 146 11.49 2.23 7.73
N ARG A 147 11.21 1.60 6.59
CA ARG A 147 9.95 1.71 5.87
C ARG A 147 9.25 0.37 5.88
N TYR A 148 7.99 0.39 6.28
CA TYR A 148 7.12 -0.77 6.25
C TYR A 148 6.02 -0.56 5.23
N THR A 149 5.81 -1.57 4.40
CA THR A 149 4.76 -1.59 3.37
C THR A 149 3.62 -2.49 3.82
N LEU A 150 2.38 -2.00 3.75
CA LEU A 150 1.16 -2.75 3.96
C LEU A 150 0.36 -2.78 2.65
N LEU A 151 0.17 -3.96 2.08
CA LEU A 151 -0.64 -4.20 0.89
C LEU A 151 -1.99 -4.77 1.28
N PHE A 152 -3.07 -4.24 0.68
CA PHE A 152 -4.42 -4.83 0.76
C PHE A 152 -4.82 -5.39 -0.59
N GLY A 153 -5.43 -6.57 -0.59
CA GLY A 153 -6.21 -7.07 -1.70
C GLY A 153 -7.56 -6.34 -1.74
N VAL A 154 -7.75 -5.48 -2.73
CA VAL A 154 -9.00 -4.70 -2.88
C VAL A 154 -9.96 -5.37 -3.84
N ILE A 155 -9.50 -5.73 -5.02
CA ILE A 155 -10.19 -6.53 -6.02
C ILE A 155 -9.19 -7.54 -6.54
N ASP A 156 -9.54 -8.82 -6.56
CA ASP A 156 -8.68 -9.86 -7.13
C ASP A 156 -9.54 -10.92 -7.82
N ASP A 157 -9.69 -10.74 -9.11
CA ASP A 157 -10.26 -11.72 -10.04
C ASP A 157 -9.17 -12.04 -11.07
N SER A 158 -8.10 -12.67 -10.57
CA SER A 158 -6.89 -12.89 -11.36
C SER A 158 -6.09 -14.11 -10.92
N THR A 159 -5.23 -14.59 -11.81
CA THR A 159 -4.18 -15.56 -11.50
C THR A 159 -2.87 -14.89 -11.06
N SER A 160 -2.81 -13.55 -11.12
CA SER A 160 -1.63 -12.77 -10.74
C SER A 160 -1.35 -12.89 -9.23
N ARG A 161 -0.09 -13.03 -8.88
CA ARG A 161 0.37 -13.29 -7.51
C ARG A 161 1.42 -12.28 -7.07
N LEU A 162 1.56 -12.12 -5.77
CA LEU A 162 2.75 -11.52 -5.17
C LEU A 162 3.76 -12.65 -4.93
N ASP A 163 4.81 -12.70 -5.77
CA ASP A 163 5.95 -13.55 -5.50
C ASP A 163 6.95 -12.78 -4.65
N TYR A 164 7.58 -13.46 -3.70
CA TYR A 164 8.55 -12.86 -2.80
C TYR A 164 9.70 -13.81 -2.46
N THR A 165 10.76 -13.26 -1.90
CA THR A 165 11.89 -14.01 -1.37
C THR A 165 12.28 -13.41 -0.02
N LEU A 166 12.23 -14.25 1.02
CA LEU A 166 12.66 -13.90 2.38
C LEU A 166 14.19 -14.06 2.50
N HIS A 167 14.76 -13.45 3.53
CA HIS A 167 16.16 -13.58 3.96
C HIS A 167 17.21 -13.04 2.97
N THR A 168 16.82 -12.40 1.88
CA THR A 168 17.74 -11.90 0.83
C THR A 168 18.79 -10.89 1.32
N ARG A 169 18.63 -10.36 2.54
CA ARG A 169 19.60 -9.46 3.21
C ARG A 169 20.38 -10.14 4.34
N ASN A 170 20.13 -11.41 4.59
CA ASN A 170 20.78 -12.17 5.65
C ASN A 170 21.60 -13.34 5.08
N PRO A 171 22.91 -13.17 4.85
CA PRO A 171 23.75 -14.20 4.23
C PRO A 171 23.93 -15.47 5.10
N ALA A 172 23.50 -15.42 6.38
CA ALA A 172 23.58 -16.57 7.28
C ALA A 172 22.39 -17.54 7.13
N VAL A 173 21.34 -17.14 6.39
CA VAL A 173 20.13 -17.92 6.19
C VAL A 173 19.88 -18.06 4.68
N PRO A 174 19.56 -19.24 4.16
CA PRO A 174 19.22 -19.41 2.75
C PRO A 174 18.00 -18.56 2.34
N ASP A 175 18.00 -18.08 1.11
CA ASP A 175 16.86 -17.44 0.50
C ASP A 175 15.65 -18.38 0.48
N GLU A 176 14.48 -17.91 0.91
CA GLU A 176 13.24 -18.68 0.95
C GLU A 176 12.21 -18.01 0.00
N PRO A 177 11.97 -18.59 -1.19
CA PRO A 177 10.97 -18.09 -2.11
C PRO A 177 9.56 -18.44 -1.66
N GLY A 178 8.62 -17.53 -1.89
CA GLY A 178 7.22 -17.72 -1.62
C GLY A 178 6.34 -17.01 -2.64
N SER A 179 5.04 -17.32 -2.60
CA SER A 179 4.05 -16.73 -3.50
C SER A 179 2.69 -16.72 -2.82
N VAL A 180 2.02 -15.56 -2.81
CA VAL A 180 0.68 -15.41 -2.24
C VAL A 180 -0.24 -14.70 -3.22
N GLN A 181 -1.51 -15.07 -3.20
CA GLN A 181 -2.60 -14.30 -3.77
C GLN A 181 -3.25 -13.52 -2.64
N ILE A 182 -3.26 -12.19 -2.75
CA ILE A 182 -3.84 -11.35 -1.70
C ILE A 182 -5.32 -11.19 -2.01
N ALA A 183 -6.14 -12.07 -1.45
CA ALA A 183 -7.58 -12.07 -1.65
C ALA A 183 -8.23 -10.76 -1.17
N HIS A 184 -9.48 -10.54 -1.58
CA HIS A 184 -10.28 -9.38 -1.17
C HIS A 184 -10.36 -9.27 0.37
N GLY A 185 -9.90 -8.14 0.92
CA GLY A 185 -9.83 -7.90 2.37
C GLY A 185 -8.60 -8.49 3.07
N GLY A 186 -7.78 -9.28 2.38
CA GLY A 186 -6.50 -9.77 2.90
C GLY A 186 -5.41 -8.71 2.91
N ILE A 187 -4.35 -8.94 3.69
CA ILE A 187 -3.19 -8.06 3.77
C ILE A 187 -1.88 -8.82 3.68
N VAL A 188 -0.87 -8.15 3.14
CA VAL A 188 0.55 -8.48 3.31
C VAL A 188 1.25 -7.29 3.95
N PHE A 189 2.03 -7.54 5.01
CA PHE A 189 2.79 -6.52 5.72
C PHE A 189 4.25 -6.93 5.81
N PHE A 190 5.18 -6.02 5.48
CA PHE A 190 6.60 -6.34 5.44
C PHE A 190 7.52 -5.13 5.60
N ASP A 191 8.78 -5.39 5.96
CA ASP A 191 9.87 -4.42 5.89
C ASP A 191 10.30 -4.23 4.44
N GLY A 192 10.14 -3.02 3.91
CA GLY A 192 10.37 -2.70 2.50
C GLY A 192 11.83 -2.87 2.04
N ASP A 193 12.80 -2.71 2.96
CA ASP A 193 14.22 -2.89 2.64
C ASP A 193 14.65 -4.36 2.61
N LYS A 194 13.85 -5.26 3.20
CA LYS A 194 14.18 -6.68 3.33
C LYS A 194 13.52 -7.56 2.27
N LEU A 195 12.24 -7.34 1.99
CA LEU A 195 11.48 -8.20 1.11
C LEU A 195 11.78 -7.89 -0.35
N ARG A 196 12.41 -8.83 -1.06
CA ARG A 196 12.46 -8.81 -2.52
C ARG A 196 11.17 -9.40 -3.07
N HIS A 197 10.42 -8.63 -3.85
CA HIS A 197 9.10 -9.07 -4.32
C HIS A 197 8.77 -8.57 -5.74
N ARG A 198 7.74 -9.18 -6.33
CA ARG A 198 7.18 -8.78 -7.62
C ARG A 198 5.69 -9.08 -7.68
N VAL A 199 4.97 -8.42 -8.58
CA VAL A 199 3.62 -8.81 -9.01
C VAL A 199 3.73 -9.51 -10.36
N THR A 200 3.26 -10.75 -10.45
CA THR A 200 3.31 -11.53 -11.69
C THR A 200 2.37 -10.94 -12.76
N PRO A 201 2.66 -11.14 -14.05
CA PRO A 201 1.83 -10.61 -15.11
C PRO A 201 0.37 -11.03 -15.01
N LEU A 202 -0.53 -10.08 -15.26
CA LEU A 202 -1.97 -10.30 -15.34
C LEU A 202 -2.31 -11.10 -16.61
N GLY A 203 -3.24 -12.04 -16.51
CA GLY A 203 -3.79 -12.81 -17.64
C GLY A 203 -4.84 -12.04 -18.44
N GLU A 204 -5.43 -12.74 -19.42
CA GLU A 204 -6.52 -12.22 -20.23
C GLU A 204 -7.84 -12.16 -19.43
N ASN A 205 -8.61 -11.08 -19.59
CA ASN A 205 -9.88 -10.85 -18.90
C ASN A 205 -9.81 -10.87 -17.38
N GLU A 206 -8.64 -10.63 -16.82
CA GLU A 206 -8.40 -10.56 -15.39
C GLU A 206 -8.35 -9.12 -14.89
N ILE A 207 -8.64 -8.94 -13.61
CA ILE A 207 -8.49 -7.66 -12.90
C ILE A 207 -7.92 -7.88 -11.50
N ARG A 208 -6.96 -7.04 -11.14
CA ARG A 208 -6.41 -6.96 -9.80
C ARG A 208 -6.25 -5.50 -9.40
N VAL A 209 -6.70 -5.15 -8.19
CA VAL A 209 -6.48 -3.84 -7.58
C VAL A 209 -5.92 -4.04 -6.17
N SER A 210 -4.78 -3.41 -5.91
CA SER A 210 -4.13 -3.43 -4.60
C SER A 210 -4.05 -2.01 -4.04
N LEU A 211 -4.27 -1.87 -2.74
CA LEU A 211 -4.05 -0.63 -2.00
C LEU A 211 -2.76 -0.78 -1.19
N THR A 212 -1.86 0.18 -1.30
CA THR A 212 -0.59 0.20 -0.57
C THR A 212 -0.58 1.32 0.44
N PHE A 213 -0.17 1.04 1.67
CA PHE A 213 0.12 1.99 2.74
C PHE A 213 1.59 1.90 3.14
N GLU A 214 2.23 3.05 3.36
CA GLU A 214 3.61 3.16 3.79
C GLU A 214 3.70 3.83 5.14
N TYR A 215 4.40 3.17 6.07
CA TYR A 215 4.69 3.70 7.40
C TYR A 215 6.21 3.73 7.63
N VAL A 216 6.66 4.68 8.42
CA VAL A 216 8.09 4.88 8.70
C VAL A 216 8.35 4.94 10.20
N THR A 217 9.55 4.56 10.63
CA THR A 217 9.95 4.73 12.05
C THR A 217 10.56 6.10 12.32
N ASP A 218 11.16 6.72 11.30
CA ASP A 218 11.68 8.08 11.34
C ASP A 218 11.44 8.74 9.98
N PRO A 219 10.59 9.78 9.90
CA PRO A 219 10.29 10.49 8.66
C PRO A 219 11.40 11.47 8.23
N GLY A 220 12.50 11.56 8.99
CA GLY A 220 13.67 12.35 8.61
C GLY A 220 14.18 11.92 7.24
N MET A 221 14.54 12.89 6.41
CA MET A 221 15.09 12.63 5.08
C MET A 221 16.15 13.66 4.73
N ARG A 222 17.35 13.21 4.36
CA ARG A 222 18.39 14.10 3.87
C ARG A 222 17.97 14.76 2.56
N PRO A 223 18.25 16.06 2.34
CA PRO A 223 17.80 16.79 1.15
C PRO A 223 18.14 16.12 -0.18
N TRP A 224 19.28 15.46 -0.27
CA TRP A 224 19.71 14.72 -1.47
C TRP A 224 18.84 13.48 -1.72
N LYS A 225 18.51 12.71 -0.69
CA LYS A 225 17.62 11.55 -0.81
C LYS A 225 16.23 11.98 -1.30
N ARG A 226 15.73 13.12 -0.80
CA ARG A 226 14.47 13.72 -1.21
C ARG A 226 14.45 14.11 -2.69
N PHE A 227 15.55 14.67 -3.19
CA PHE A 227 15.68 15.02 -4.61
C PHE A 227 15.67 13.76 -5.50
N VAL A 228 16.40 12.72 -5.13
CA VAL A 228 16.45 11.43 -5.87
C VAL A 228 15.10 10.72 -5.83
N SER A 229 14.40 10.71 -4.70
CA SER A 229 13.05 10.17 -4.57
C SER A 229 12.10 10.88 -5.53
N ASN A 230 12.02 12.20 -5.45
CA ASN A 230 11.14 13.00 -6.31
C ASN A 230 11.42 12.80 -7.81
N MET A 231 12.68 12.66 -8.22
CA MET A 231 13.04 12.38 -9.62
C MET A 231 12.60 10.98 -10.09
N LYS A 232 12.82 9.95 -9.28
CA LYS A 232 12.39 8.59 -9.61
C LYS A 232 10.86 8.50 -9.69
N ASP A 233 10.17 9.16 -8.77
CA ASP A 233 8.72 9.20 -8.68
C ASP A 233 8.07 9.93 -9.86
N ALA A 234 8.69 11.04 -10.27
CA ALA A 234 8.28 11.78 -11.46
C ALA A 234 8.34 10.94 -12.74
N ILE A 235 9.38 10.11 -12.86
CA ILE A 235 9.64 9.32 -14.05
C ILE A 235 8.87 7.99 -14.03
N ALA A 236 8.82 7.31 -12.86
CA ALA A 236 8.36 5.93 -12.78
C ALA A 236 6.87 5.76 -12.45
N TYR A 237 6.25 6.67 -11.69
CA TYR A 237 4.94 6.42 -11.10
C TYR A 237 3.83 7.39 -11.48
N PHE A 238 4.10 8.69 -11.63
CA PHE A 238 3.04 9.68 -11.76
C PHE A 238 3.07 10.51 -13.03
N GLY A 239 4.08 10.35 -13.89
CA GLY A 239 4.28 11.14 -15.10
C GLY A 239 4.63 12.60 -14.82
N PHE A 240 5.33 13.27 -15.73
CA PHE A 240 5.85 14.63 -15.57
C PHE A 240 4.79 15.68 -15.19
N ARG A 241 3.52 15.50 -15.54
CA ARG A 241 2.45 16.50 -15.31
C ARG A 241 2.06 16.73 -13.85
N GLN A 242 2.16 15.72 -12.97
CA GLN A 242 1.75 15.87 -11.56
C GLN A 242 2.84 16.51 -10.69
N VAL A 243 4.10 16.28 -11.01
CA VAL A 243 5.23 16.91 -10.29
C VAL A 243 5.24 18.41 -10.44
N PHE A 244 4.89 18.94 -11.61
CA PHE A 244 4.84 20.39 -11.86
C PHE A 244 3.62 21.10 -11.25
N LYS A 245 2.50 20.41 -11.02
CA LYS A 245 1.35 21.00 -10.30
C LYS A 245 1.69 21.34 -8.84
N GLN A 246 2.52 20.53 -8.18
CA GLN A 246 2.94 20.78 -6.79
C GLN A 246 3.88 22.00 -6.66
N THR A 247 4.74 22.23 -7.65
CA THR A 247 5.67 23.37 -7.65
C THR A 247 4.93 24.69 -7.86
N ALA A 248 3.82 24.70 -8.60
CA ALA A 248 3.01 25.90 -8.85
C ALA A 248 2.15 26.30 -7.64
N ALA A 249 1.59 25.33 -6.90
CA ALA A 249 0.79 25.60 -5.70
C ALA A 249 1.59 26.23 -4.55
N ARG A 250 2.91 25.98 -4.48
CA ARG A 250 3.82 26.57 -3.47
C ARG A 250 4.24 28.01 -3.75
N ARG A 251 3.94 28.58 -4.93
CA ARG A 251 4.34 29.93 -5.32
C ARG A 251 3.26 31.00 -5.17
N SER A 252 2.07 30.68 -4.66
CA SER A 252 1.06 31.71 -4.34
C SER A 252 1.41 32.34 -2.99
N PRO A 253 1.78 33.64 -2.93
CA PRO A 253 2.04 34.32 -1.68
C PRO A 253 0.73 34.43 -0.91
N ARG A 254 0.75 34.13 0.38
CA ARG A 254 -0.33 34.46 1.30
C ARG A 254 -0.41 35.98 1.35
N SER A 255 -1.47 36.52 0.80
CA SER A 255 -1.92 37.91 1.03
C SER A 255 -2.61 38.00 2.38
#